data_82c14b2321a1e1e42db471b3f198aa4b
#
_entry.id   82c14b2321a1e1e42db471b3f198aa4b
#
_cell.length_a   1.000
_cell.length_b   1.000
_cell.length_c   1.000
_cell.angle_alpha   90.00
_cell.angle_beta   90.00
_cell.angle_gamma   90.00
#
_symmetry.space_group_name_H-M   'P 1'
#
loop_
_entity.id
_entity.type
_entity.pdbx_description
1 polymer ?
#
loop_
_entity_poly.entity_id
_entity_poly.type
_entity_poly.pdbx_seq_one_letter_code
_entity_poly.pdbx_strand_id
1 'polypeptide(L)'
;MAEAFSNQVARAAGIVTSYSGSTVAAGSTAITVTALTGIGVSFLVDNQHFIAGTKVVATSAVSGGVGTVFTDRNSTNTSSASSQTVRFLGPTTAYTSPASTKSIIIGGTFANNTNNSVNVTVEVYDTSVGVTSTGSAAIASKIPIPAGSSFVISDTGKTLLEAGDELKVYCDTTDAVDVNLSILTGVN
;
A
#
# COMPACT_ATOMS: atom_id res chain seq x y z
N MET A 1 3.09 -14.07 -28.21
CA MET A 1 2.44 -12.75 -28.34
C MET A 1 3.54 -11.75 -28.68
N ALA A 2 3.27 -10.71 -29.46
CA ALA A 2 4.32 -9.73 -29.75
C ALA A 2 4.59 -8.87 -28.51
N GLU A 3 5.86 -8.60 -28.25
CA GLU A 3 6.26 -7.64 -27.21
C GLU A 3 5.78 -6.23 -27.58
N ALA A 4 5.25 -5.49 -26.59
CA ALA A 4 4.75 -4.15 -26.80
C ALA A 4 5.18 -3.21 -25.65
N PHE A 5 5.73 -2.06 -26.01
CA PHE A 5 5.98 -0.97 -25.07
C PHE A 5 4.74 -0.12 -24.91
N SER A 6 4.40 0.21 -23.69
CA SER A 6 3.29 1.09 -23.36
C SER A 6 3.58 1.94 -22.12
N ASN A 7 2.92 3.10 -22.06
CA ASN A 7 2.85 3.88 -20.84
C ASN A 7 1.51 3.59 -20.14
N GLN A 8 1.58 3.43 -18.82
CA GLN A 8 0.42 3.28 -17.96
C GLN A 8 0.40 4.44 -16.95
N VAL A 9 -0.75 5.04 -16.79
CA VAL A 9 -0.92 6.14 -15.84
C VAL A 9 -2.01 5.81 -14.81
N ALA A 10 -1.75 6.16 -13.55
CA ALA A 10 -2.75 6.19 -12.51
C ALA A 10 -2.71 7.56 -11.83
N ARG A 11 -3.87 8.20 -11.71
CA ARG A 11 -3.98 9.54 -11.11
C ARG A 11 -4.54 9.45 -9.72
N ALA A 12 -4.16 10.43 -8.90
CA ALA A 12 -4.72 10.61 -7.57
C ALA A 12 -4.60 9.36 -6.69
N ALA A 13 -3.42 8.73 -6.71
CA ALA A 13 -3.13 7.61 -5.81
C ALA A 13 -3.03 8.11 -4.38
N GLY A 14 -3.63 7.33 -3.47
CA GLY A 14 -3.66 7.58 -2.04
C GLY A 14 -5.07 7.45 -1.49
N ILE A 15 -5.27 6.46 -0.63
CA ILE A 15 -6.53 6.21 0.08
C ILE A 15 -6.18 6.17 1.56
N VAL A 16 -6.69 7.13 2.35
CA VAL A 16 -6.37 7.22 3.77
C VAL A 16 -7.65 7.20 4.59
N THR A 17 -7.76 6.24 5.50
CA THR A 17 -8.78 6.19 6.54
C THR A 17 -8.11 6.37 7.89
N SER A 18 -8.58 7.29 8.72
CA SER A 18 -7.96 7.62 10.00
C SER A 18 -8.98 7.53 11.14
N TYR A 19 -8.60 6.83 12.20
CA TYR A 19 -9.41 6.72 13.43
C TYR A 19 -8.61 7.19 14.64
N SER A 20 -9.11 8.25 15.29
CA SER A 20 -8.64 8.70 16.59
C SER A 20 -9.34 7.91 17.70
N GLY A 21 -8.77 7.92 18.90
CA GLY A 21 -9.31 7.19 20.04
C GLY A 21 -9.14 5.66 19.96
N SER A 22 -8.31 5.21 19.03
CA SER A 22 -7.99 3.79 18.88
C SER A 22 -7.13 3.27 20.03
N THR A 23 -7.20 1.96 20.30
CA THR A 23 -6.34 1.29 21.27
C THR A 23 -5.48 0.25 20.55
N VAL A 24 -4.16 0.36 20.72
CA VAL A 24 -3.19 -0.62 20.23
C VAL A 24 -2.80 -1.52 21.40
N ALA A 25 -3.17 -2.79 21.33
CA ALA A 25 -2.85 -3.76 22.37
C ALA A 25 -1.34 -4.09 22.36
N ALA A 26 -0.77 -4.28 23.54
CA ALA A 26 0.67 -4.51 23.71
C ALA A 26 1.11 -5.84 23.08
N GLY A 27 2.16 -5.81 22.25
CA GLY A 27 2.74 -7.01 21.63
C GLY A 27 1.73 -7.85 20.86
N SER A 28 0.66 -7.25 20.34
CA SER A 28 -0.49 -7.94 19.75
C SER A 28 -0.73 -7.49 18.31
N THR A 29 -1.43 -8.31 17.55
CA THR A 29 -1.94 -7.97 16.23
C THR A 29 -3.24 -7.17 16.28
N ALA A 30 -3.86 -6.99 17.44
CA ALA A 30 -5.18 -6.39 17.57
C ALA A 30 -5.12 -4.86 17.79
N ILE A 31 -5.92 -4.15 16.99
CA ILE A 31 -6.18 -2.71 17.13
C ILE A 31 -7.68 -2.53 17.31
N THR A 32 -8.08 -1.95 18.43
CA THR A 32 -9.49 -1.56 18.62
C THR A 32 -9.71 -0.18 18.03
N VAL A 33 -10.67 -0.05 17.12
CA VAL A 33 -11.02 1.19 16.43
C VAL A 33 -12.47 1.57 16.67
N THR A 34 -12.78 2.85 16.53
CA THR A 34 -14.14 3.38 16.76
C THR A 34 -15.12 3.03 15.64
N ALA A 35 -14.62 2.70 14.44
CA ALA A 35 -15.42 2.17 13.33
C ALA A 35 -14.52 1.37 12.37
N LEU A 36 -15.15 0.56 11.50
CA LEU A 36 -14.45 -0.24 10.47
C LEU A 36 -14.65 0.27 9.04
N THR A 37 -15.45 1.32 8.87
CA THR A 37 -15.75 1.87 7.53
C THR A 37 -14.46 2.35 6.84
N GLY A 38 -14.26 1.95 5.59
CA GLY A 38 -13.08 2.35 4.81
C GLY A 38 -11.78 1.64 5.22
N ILE A 39 -11.85 0.57 6.00
CA ILE A 39 -10.71 -0.31 6.28
C ILE A 39 -10.89 -1.62 5.52
N GLY A 40 -9.90 -2.00 4.74
CA GLY A 40 -9.86 -3.24 3.97
C GLY A 40 -8.66 -4.12 4.32
N VAL A 41 -8.74 -5.40 3.94
CA VAL A 41 -7.59 -6.31 3.96
C VAL A 41 -6.51 -5.76 3.03
N SER A 42 -5.25 -5.98 3.36
CA SER A 42 -4.05 -5.47 2.69
C SER A 42 -3.81 -3.96 2.82
N PHE A 43 -4.63 -3.20 3.56
CA PHE A 43 -4.31 -1.83 3.90
C PHE A 43 -3.05 -1.79 4.78
N LEU A 44 -2.15 -0.85 4.53
CA LEU A 44 -1.00 -0.61 5.41
C LEU A 44 -1.45 0.11 6.68
N VAL A 45 -0.88 -0.30 7.81
CA VAL A 45 -1.11 0.35 9.09
C VAL A 45 -0.01 1.39 9.32
N ASP A 46 -0.40 2.64 9.46
CA ASP A 46 0.50 3.76 9.74
C ASP A 46 0.22 4.30 11.16
N ASN A 47 1.05 3.84 12.09
CA ASN A 47 1.08 4.25 13.49
C ASN A 47 2.46 3.93 14.08
N GLN A 48 2.91 4.71 15.06
CA GLN A 48 4.25 4.60 15.67
C GLN A 48 4.52 3.23 16.34
N HIS A 49 3.49 2.46 16.66
CA HIS A 49 3.60 1.15 17.32
C HIS A 49 3.66 -0.01 16.34
N PHE A 50 3.69 0.25 15.04
CA PHE A 50 3.83 -0.76 14.01
C PHE A 50 5.02 -0.45 13.10
N ILE A 51 5.74 -1.48 12.71
CA ILE A 51 6.81 -1.33 11.72
C ILE A 51 6.21 -1.06 10.34
N ALA A 52 6.94 -0.34 9.50
CA ALA A 52 6.54 -0.06 8.13
C ALA A 52 6.24 -1.36 7.37
N GLY A 53 5.18 -1.34 6.56
CA GLY A 53 4.73 -2.51 5.81
C GLY A 53 3.82 -3.47 6.59
N THR A 54 3.44 -3.15 7.84
CA THR A 54 2.41 -3.90 8.56
C THR A 54 1.06 -3.77 7.87
N LYS A 55 0.35 -4.88 7.67
CA LYS A 55 -0.91 -4.94 6.92
C LYS A 55 -2.08 -5.42 7.74
N VAL A 56 -3.25 -4.93 7.39
CA VAL A 56 -4.53 -5.48 7.85
C VAL A 56 -4.77 -6.84 7.20
N VAL A 57 -5.02 -7.86 7.99
CA VAL A 57 -5.36 -9.22 7.53
C VAL A 57 -6.82 -9.61 7.77
N ALA A 58 -7.47 -8.99 8.77
CA ALA A 58 -8.87 -9.23 9.06
C ALA A 58 -9.48 -8.07 9.85
N THR A 59 -10.79 -7.98 9.84
CA THR A 59 -11.57 -7.07 10.68
C THR A 59 -12.71 -7.84 11.35
N SER A 60 -13.08 -7.46 12.57
CA SER A 60 -14.21 -8.05 13.30
C SER A 60 -15.05 -6.93 13.91
N ALA A 61 -16.31 -6.84 13.53
CA ALA A 61 -17.25 -5.91 14.14
C ALA A 61 -17.58 -6.36 15.59
N VAL A 62 -17.57 -5.41 16.50
CA VAL A 62 -17.99 -5.59 17.89
C VAL A 62 -19.24 -4.73 18.13
N SER A 63 -20.09 -5.15 19.04
CA SER A 63 -21.32 -4.42 19.41
C SER A 63 -21.03 -2.96 19.80
N GLY A 64 -21.89 -2.03 19.41
CA GLY A 64 -21.79 -0.62 19.77
C GLY A 64 -20.95 0.26 18.83
N GLY A 65 -20.68 -0.18 17.59
CA GLY A 65 -19.95 0.60 16.59
C GLY A 65 -18.43 0.54 16.72
N VAL A 66 -17.92 -0.18 17.69
CA VAL A 66 -16.48 -0.46 17.87
C VAL A 66 -16.09 -1.67 17.02
N GLY A 67 -14.89 -1.67 16.45
CA GLY A 67 -14.37 -2.79 15.70
C GLY A 67 -12.96 -3.17 16.13
N THR A 68 -12.54 -4.38 15.77
CA THR A 68 -11.16 -4.82 15.91
C THR A 68 -10.55 -5.07 14.52
N VAL A 69 -9.41 -4.47 14.30
CA VAL A 69 -8.57 -4.71 13.12
C VAL A 69 -7.43 -5.64 13.54
N PHE A 70 -7.19 -6.67 12.76
CA PHE A 70 -6.07 -7.59 12.97
C PHE A 70 -5.00 -7.36 11.91
N THR A 71 -3.75 -7.34 12.37
CA THR A 71 -2.57 -7.10 11.54
C THR A 71 -1.74 -8.36 11.36
N ASP A 72 -0.92 -8.41 10.31
CA ASP A 72 0.01 -9.52 10.01
C ASP A 72 1.21 -9.56 10.96
N ARG A 73 1.45 -8.48 11.71
CA ARG A 73 2.58 -8.33 12.63
C ARG A 73 2.12 -7.75 13.96
N ASN A 74 2.80 -8.17 15.02
CA ASN A 74 2.54 -7.63 16.35
C ASN A 74 2.99 -6.17 16.44
N SER A 75 2.27 -5.42 17.26
CA SER A 75 2.68 -4.08 17.69
C SER A 75 3.98 -4.15 18.51
N THR A 76 4.75 -3.08 18.48
CA THR A 76 6.07 -2.97 19.16
C THR A 76 5.98 -2.40 20.57
N ASN A 77 4.80 -1.93 21.01
CA ASN A 77 4.61 -1.40 22.34
C ASN A 77 4.59 -2.51 23.40
N THR A 78 5.13 -2.18 24.57
CA THR A 78 5.21 -3.09 25.74
C THR A 78 4.03 -2.98 26.69
N SER A 79 3.22 -1.94 26.53
CA SER A 79 1.95 -1.71 27.24
C SER A 79 0.89 -1.23 26.27
N SER A 80 -0.39 -1.52 26.55
CA SER A 80 -1.48 -1.06 25.70
C SER A 80 -1.53 0.46 25.62
N ALA A 81 -1.57 0.97 24.38
CA ALA A 81 -1.62 2.40 24.09
C ALA A 81 -3.06 2.79 23.68
N SER A 82 -3.73 3.56 24.54
CA SER A 82 -5.07 4.11 24.27
C SER A 82 -4.99 5.48 23.61
N SER A 83 -6.13 5.96 23.10
CA SER A 83 -6.27 7.27 22.47
C SER A 83 -5.31 7.53 21.32
N GLN A 84 -4.92 6.47 20.61
CA GLN A 84 -4.05 6.57 19.46
C GLN A 84 -4.82 7.02 18.22
N THR A 85 -4.14 7.77 17.33
CA THR A 85 -4.57 7.91 15.95
C THR A 85 -3.90 6.84 15.12
N VAL A 86 -4.70 5.96 14.53
CA VAL A 86 -4.22 4.94 13.61
C VAL A 86 -4.75 5.26 12.21
N ARG A 87 -3.85 5.27 11.24
CA ARG A 87 -4.16 5.50 9.84
C ARG A 87 -4.05 4.20 9.07
N PHE A 88 -5.00 3.98 8.20
CA PHE A 88 -5.04 2.82 7.30
C PHE A 88 -4.91 3.33 5.87
N LEU A 89 -3.83 2.94 5.21
CA LEU A 89 -3.51 3.39 3.86
C LEU A 89 -3.96 2.31 2.88
N GLY A 90 -4.99 2.62 2.10
CA GLY A 90 -5.52 1.72 1.08
C GLY A 90 -4.64 1.69 -0.17
N PRO A 91 -4.56 0.53 -0.85
CA PRO A 91 -3.82 0.42 -2.10
C PRO A 91 -4.58 1.09 -3.25
N THR A 92 -3.81 1.78 -4.10
CA THR A 92 -4.23 2.15 -5.46
C THR A 92 -3.49 1.22 -6.43
N THR A 93 -4.20 0.42 -7.23
CA THR A 93 -3.56 -0.41 -8.26
C THR A 93 -3.13 0.49 -9.41
N ALA A 94 -1.83 0.64 -9.58
CA ALA A 94 -1.25 1.44 -10.66
C ALA A 94 -1.14 0.66 -11.97
N TYR A 95 -0.95 -0.67 -11.88
CA TYR A 95 -0.89 -1.56 -13.02
C TYR A 95 -1.25 -2.99 -12.63
N THR A 96 -1.90 -3.70 -13.56
CA THR A 96 -2.12 -5.14 -13.48
C THR A 96 -1.56 -5.80 -14.74
N SER A 97 -0.69 -6.78 -14.58
CA SER A 97 -0.17 -7.56 -15.71
C SER A 97 -1.31 -8.37 -16.35
N PRO A 98 -1.40 -8.44 -17.70
CA PRO A 98 -2.47 -9.19 -18.35
C PRO A 98 -2.47 -10.67 -17.94
N ALA A 99 -3.64 -11.30 -17.85
CA ALA A 99 -3.83 -12.65 -17.34
C ALA A 99 -3.11 -13.78 -18.10
N SER A 100 -2.56 -13.50 -19.28
CA SER A 100 -1.90 -14.50 -20.13
C SER A 100 -0.46 -14.16 -20.50
N THR A 101 0.09 -13.08 -19.97
CA THR A 101 1.44 -12.61 -20.31
C THR A 101 2.14 -12.03 -19.10
N LYS A 102 3.47 -12.07 -19.14
CA LYS A 102 4.31 -11.36 -18.19
C LYS A 102 4.53 -9.92 -18.65
N SER A 103 4.83 -9.06 -17.70
CA SER A 103 5.17 -7.66 -17.95
C SER A 103 6.44 -7.28 -17.21
N ILE A 104 7.21 -6.38 -17.80
CA ILE A 104 8.39 -5.80 -17.15
C ILE A 104 8.13 -4.30 -16.95
N ILE A 105 8.22 -3.84 -15.70
CA ILE A 105 8.27 -2.41 -15.40
C ILE A 105 9.69 -1.94 -15.68
N ILE A 106 9.84 -1.07 -16.69
CA ILE A 106 11.12 -0.51 -17.10
C ILE A 106 11.48 0.70 -16.26
N GLY A 107 10.46 1.47 -15.88
CA GLY A 107 10.62 2.64 -15.02
C GLY A 107 9.27 3.21 -14.60
N GLY A 108 9.29 4.05 -13.60
CA GLY A 108 8.09 4.72 -13.11
C GLY A 108 8.40 6.03 -12.40
N THR A 109 7.52 6.99 -12.57
CA THR A 109 7.56 8.28 -11.89
C THR A 109 6.33 8.42 -11.01
N PHE A 110 6.55 8.81 -9.76
CA PHE A 110 5.52 9.06 -8.74
C PHE A 110 5.60 10.54 -8.36
N ALA A 111 4.69 11.35 -8.88
CA ALA A 111 4.71 12.79 -8.71
C ALA A 111 3.75 13.22 -7.58
N ASN A 112 4.28 14.00 -6.64
CA ASN A 112 3.49 14.60 -5.58
C ASN A 112 2.77 15.85 -6.09
N ASN A 113 1.44 15.83 -6.14
CA ASN A 113 0.59 16.91 -6.60
C ASN A 113 0.09 17.81 -5.46
N THR A 114 0.62 17.65 -4.26
CA THR A 114 0.21 18.44 -3.09
C THR A 114 1.22 19.53 -2.75
N ASN A 115 0.82 20.44 -1.87
CA ASN A 115 1.68 21.50 -1.35
C ASN A 115 2.51 21.07 -0.12
N ASN A 116 2.43 19.79 0.28
CA ASN A 116 3.15 19.23 1.41
C ASN A 116 3.95 18.00 0.97
N SER A 117 4.95 17.62 1.77
CA SER A 117 5.64 16.35 1.57
C SER A 117 4.67 15.18 1.86
N VAL A 118 4.71 14.14 1.03
CA VAL A 118 3.94 12.90 1.22
C VAL A 118 4.86 11.70 1.26
N ASN A 119 4.47 10.63 1.96
CA ASN A 119 5.22 9.38 1.98
C ASN A 119 4.54 8.35 1.09
N VAL A 120 5.31 7.77 0.18
CA VAL A 120 4.83 6.78 -0.78
C VAL A 120 5.46 5.43 -0.52
N THR A 121 4.64 4.38 -0.58
CA THR A 121 5.08 2.98 -0.61
C THR A 121 4.61 2.35 -1.91
N VAL A 122 5.51 1.66 -2.59
CA VAL A 122 5.22 0.94 -3.85
C VAL A 122 5.52 -0.53 -3.63
N GLU A 123 4.56 -1.40 -3.95
CA GLU A 123 4.67 -2.84 -3.77
C GLU A 123 4.29 -3.60 -5.03
N VAL A 124 5.00 -4.69 -5.27
CA VAL A 124 4.53 -5.78 -6.14
C VAL A 124 3.64 -6.69 -5.33
N TYR A 125 2.49 -7.00 -5.86
CA TYR A 125 1.54 -7.97 -5.31
C TYR A 125 1.45 -9.18 -6.24
N ASP A 126 1.94 -10.33 -5.75
CA ASP A 126 1.85 -11.62 -6.41
C ASP A 126 0.46 -12.23 -6.14
N THR A 127 -0.38 -12.25 -7.16
CA THR A 127 -1.75 -12.74 -7.06
C THR A 127 -1.82 -14.27 -6.93
N SER A 128 -0.77 -14.99 -7.31
CA SER A 128 -0.71 -16.46 -7.20
C SER A 128 -0.62 -16.95 -5.75
N VAL A 129 -0.09 -16.12 -4.85
CA VAL A 129 0.05 -16.43 -3.42
C VAL A 129 -1.22 -16.08 -2.62
N GLY A 130 -2.18 -15.41 -3.24
CA GLY A 130 -3.44 -14.99 -2.62
C GLY A 130 -3.33 -13.70 -1.79
N VAL A 131 -4.45 -13.29 -1.17
CA VAL A 131 -4.58 -12.02 -0.42
C VAL A 131 -3.87 -11.99 0.94
N THR A 132 -2.92 -12.87 1.19
CA THR A 132 -2.13 -12.85 2.42
C THR A 132 -0.99 -11.83 2.33
N SER A 133 -0.54 -11.33 3.47
CA SER A 133 0.58 -10.39 3.56
C SER A 133 1.89 -10.94 2.95
N THR A 134 1.98 -12.24 2.74
CA THR A 134 3.14 -12.94 2.16
C THR A 134 3.25 -12.77 0.65
N GLY A 135 2.17 -12.41 -0.04
CA GLY A 135 2.13 -12.23 -1.50
C GLY A 135 2.58 -10.84 -1.98
N SER A 136 3.10 -9.96 -1.13
CA SER A 136 3.55 -8.64 -1.57
C SER A 136 4.92 -8.28 -1.03
N ALA A 137 5.69 -7.59 -1.86
CA ALA A 137 7.02 -7.07 -1.52
C ALA A 137 7.13 -5.60 -1.88
N ALA A 138 7.62 -4.78 -0.94
CA ALA A 138 7.85 -3.37 -1.21
C ALA A 138 9.09 -3.19 -2.09
N ILE A 139 8.93 -2.47 -3.19
CA ILE A 139 10.04 -1.95 -4.00
C ILE A 139 10.56 -0.65 -3.36
N ALA A 140 9.64 0.14 -2.81
CA ALA A 140 9.93 1.37 -2.08
C ALA A 140 9.00 1.45 -0.88
N SER A 141 9.52 1.80 0.30
CA SER A 141 8.74 1.87 1.53
C SER A 141 8.93 3.21 2.22
N LYS A 142 7.80 3.93 2.42
CA LYS A 142 7.76 5.26 3.07
C LYS A 142 8.78 6.25 2.51
N ILE A 143 8.90 6.33 1.18
CA ILE A 143 9.78 7.30 0.53
C ILE A 143 9.13 8.69 0.60
N PRO A 144 9.78 9.68 1.23
CA PRO A 144 9.25 11.02 1.27
C PRO A 144 9.42 11.72 -0.09
N ILE A 145 8.32 12.23 -0.64
CA ILE A 145 8.32 13.02 -1.87
C ILE A 145 7.97 14.47 -1.49
N PRO A 146 8.90 15.42 -1.61
CA PRO A 146 8.62 16.84 -1.33
C PRO A 146 7.49 17.40 -2.21
N ALA A 147 6.87 18.48 -1.77
CA ALA A 147 5.84 19.20 -2.54
C ALA A 147 6.32 19.54 -3.95
N GLY A 148 5.51 19.23 -4.97
CA GLY A 148 5.81 19.50 -6.37
C GLY A 148 7.01 18.74 -6.94
N SER A 149 7.50 17.71 -6.25
CA SER A 149 8.60 16.86 -6.66
C SER A 149 8.13 15.46 -7.06
N SER A 150 9.03 14.62 -7.51
CA SER A 150 8.73 13.23 -7.86
C SER A 150 9.80 12.26 -7.36
N PHE A 151 9.36 11.03 -7.08
CA PHE A 151 10.21 9.87 -6.89
C PHE A 151 10.24 9.06 -8.19
N VAL A 152 11.41 8.58 -8.58
CA VAL A 152 11.59 7.81 -9.80
C VAL A 152 12.11 6.42 -9.45
N ILE A 153 11.41 5.38 -9.89
CA ILE A 153 11.93 4.03 -9.96
C ILE A 153 12.68 3.93 -11.29
N SER A 154 14.00 3.89 -11.23
CA SER A 154 14.84 3.80 -12.42
C SER A 154 15.36 2.39 -12.65
N ASP A 155 15.97 2.21 -13.77
CA ASP A 155 16.46 1.09 -14.53
C ASP A 155 17.28 0.00 -13.79
N THR A 156 17.72 0.20 -12.58
CA THR A 156 18.56 -0.76 -11.83
C THR A 156 17.79 -1.96 -11.28
N GLY A 157 16.48 -1.93 -11.36
CA GLY A 157 15.61 -3.00 -10.89
C GLY A 157 14.42 -3.21 -11.80
N LYS A 158 14.64 -3.78 -13.01
CA LYS A 158 13.52 -4.23 -13.84
C LYS A 158 12.67 -5.18 -13.04
N THR A 159 11.46 -4.76 -12.70
CA THR A 159 10.53 -5.58 -11.93
C THR A 159 9.71 -6.42 -12.91
N LEU A 160 9.86 -7.73 -12.83
CA LEU A 160 9.02 -8.67 -13.54
C LEU A 160 7.71 -8.85 -12.79
N LEU A 161 6.60 -8.74 -13.50
CA LEU A 161 5.27 -9.10 -13.05
C LEU A 161 4.81 -10.33 -13.83
N GLU A 162 4.47 -11.40 -13.12
CA GLU A 162 3.83 -12.55 -13.70
C GLU A 162 2.40 -12.22 -14.16
N ALA A 163 1.75 -13.14 -14.85
CA ALA A 163 0.38 -12.93 -15.32
C ALA A 163 -0.58 -12.68 -14.15
N GLY A 164 -1.25 -11.56 -14.16
CA GLY A 164 -2.20 -11.15 -13.11
C GLY A 164 -1.61 -10.41 -11.93
N ASP A 165 -0.28 -10.32 -11.81
CA ASP A 165 0.35 -9.56 -10.74
C ASP A 165 0.08 -8.06 -10.84
N GLU A 166 0.12 -7.39 -9.70
CA GLU A 166 -0.22 -5.97 -9.61
C GLU A 166 0.92 -5.14 -9.04
N LEU A 167 1.05 -3.92 -9.53
CA LEU A 167 1.80 -2.86 -8.86
C LEU A 167 0.83 -2.00 -8.06
N LYS A 168 1.01 -1.98 -6.74
CA LYS A 168 0.20 -1.22 -5.79
C LYS A 168 0.97 -0.04 -5.23
N VAL A 169 0.28 1.07 -5.11
CA VAL A 169 0.81 2.33 -4.55
C VAL A 169 -0.02 2.71 -3.34
N TYR A 170 0.66 3.04 -2.27
CA TYR A 170 0.07 3.57 -1.04
C TYR A 170 0.65 4.95 -0.78
N CYS A 171 -0.18 5.86 -0.34
CA CYS A 171 0.24 7.19 0.06
C CYS A 171 -0.37 7.55 1.42
N ASP A 172 0.37 8.31 2.22
CA ASP A 172 -0.11 8.80 3.52
C ASP A 172 -1.04 10.01 3.41
N THR A 173 -1.33 10.44 2.19
CA THR A 173 -2.23 11.55 1.88
C THR A 173 -3.19 11.11 0.76
N THR A 174 -4.47 11.43 0.92
CA THR A 174 -5.51 11.07 -0.05
C THR A 174 -5.30 11.83 -1.35
N ASP A 175 -5.48 11.13 -2.49
CA ASP A 175 -5.43 11.68 -3.85
C ASP A 175 -4.17 12.49 -4.19
N ALA A 176 -3.03 12.13 -3.58
CA ALA A 176 -1.85 12.97 -3.54
C ALA A 176 -0.83 12.70 -4.65
N VAL A 177 -0.84 11.53 -5.26
CA VAL A 177 0.25 11.09 -6.14
C VAL A 177 -0.26 10.67 -7.51
N ASP A 178 0.34 11.24 -8.56
CA ASP A 178 0.18 10.74 -9.92
C ASP A 178 1.32 9.78 -10.28
N VAL A 179 0.96 8.68 -10.92
CA VAL A 179 1.87 7.60 -11.31
C VAL A 179 1.93 7.51 -12.82
N ASN A 180 3.14 7.44 -13.36
CA ASN A 180 3.39 7.17 -14.77
C ASN A 180 4.42 6.05 -14.89
N LEU A 181 4.05 4.95 -15.53
CA LEU A 181 4.87 3.75 -15.69
C LEU A 181 5.21 3.50 -17.16
N SER A 182 6.45 3.10 -17.42
CA SER A 182 6.88 2.57 -18.71
C SER A 182 6.97 1.05 -18.61
N ILE A 183 6.22 0.35 -19.44
CA ILE A 183 6.00 -1.09 -19.32
C ILE A 183 6.29 -1.78 -20.67
N LEU A 184 6.97 -2.92 -20.59
CA LEU A 184 7.08 -3.89 -21.68
C LEU A 184 6.16 -5.08 -21.35
N THR A 185 5.19 -5.34 -22.22
CA THR A 185 4.27 -6.49 -22.12
C THR A 185 4.58 -7.55 -23.15
N GLY A 186 4.08 -8.77 -22.94
CA GLY A 186 4.26 -9.87 -23.90
C GLY A 186 5.60 -10.61 -23.76
N VAL A 187 6.28 -10.44 -22.65
CA VAL A 187 7.53 -11.16 -22.33
C VAL A 187 7.20 -12.61 -22.01
N ASN A 188 7.91 -13.55 -22.61
CA ASN A 188 7.77 -15.01 -22.41
C ASN A 188 8.90 -15.55 -21.55
#